data_884f69b797b3759cc95807cb664dac6f
#
_entry.id   884f69b797b3759cc95807cb664dac6f
#
_cell.length_a   1.000
_cell.length_b   1.000
_cell.length_c   1.000
_cell.angle_alpha   90.00
_cell.angle_beta   90.00
_cell.angle_gamma   90.00
#
_symmetry.space_group_name_H-M   'P 1'
#
loop_
_entity.id
_entity.type
_entity.pdbx_description
1 polymer ?
#
loop_
_entity_poly.entity_id
_entity_poly.type
_entity_poly.pdbx_seq_one_letter_code
_entity_poly.pdbx_strand_id
1 'polypeptide(L)'
;MTPEEIPSLRLYHSGLSQPTVTTAAEAVAHAGAVQAQDFSAAIWSLGLRIRDVTAAIIEDAYNDGKILRVHVLRPTWHFILPEDLRWMTALTAPGVKSTVAASNRKLGLDTTLFSKSNAAIEKALEGHHVLTRQDLKGILADIGIVTDVQRLAHIIMQAELEGLICSGPMQGRQHTYALVDERVRESRALTREQSLAELACRYFGSHGPAQLRDFSWWSGLSSRD
;
A
#
# COMPACT_ATOMS: atom_id res chain seq x y z
N MET A 1 9.80 26.35 19.78
CA MET A 1 8.84 25.24 19.89
C MET A 1 9.06 24.55 21.22
N THR A 2 8.05 24.55 22.07
CA THR A 2 8.10 23.88 23.37
C THR A 2 7.57 22.44 23.24
N PRO A 3 7.86 21.51 24.16
CA PRO A 3 7.33 20.17 24.14
C PRO A 3 5.80 20.11 24.12
N GLU A 4 5.13 21.07 24.72
CA GLU A 4 3.67 21.19 24.81
C GLU A 4 3.02 21.56 23.47
N GLU A 5 3.74 22.24 22.58
CA GLU A 5 3.28 22.62 21.25
C GLU A 5 3.31 21.45 20.26
N ILE A 6 4.19 20.45 20.47
CA ILE A 6 4.40 19.34 19.53
C ILE A 6 3.11 18.57 19.21
N PRO A 7 2.29 18.11 20.18
CA PRO A 7 1.07 17.37 19.89
C PRO A 7 0.08 18.18 19.04
N SER A 8 -0.11 19.46 19.36
CA SER A 8 -1.03 20.34 18.62
C SER A 8 -0.59 20.56 17.18
N LEU A 9 0.72 20.75 16.95
CA LEU A 9 1.28 20.88 15.62
C LEU A 9 1.14 19.58 14.81
N ARG A 10 1.37 18.42 15.43
CA ARG A 10 1.15 17.11 14.76
C ARG A 10 -0.29 16.89 14.37
N LEU A 11 -1.25 17.22 15.23
CA LEU A 11 -2.68 17.17 14.90
C LEU A 11 -3.04 18.10 13.74
N TYR A 12 -2.46 19.30 13.72
CA TYR A 12 -2.65 20.27 12.65
C TYR A 12 -2.07 19.74 11.32
N HIS A 13 -0.79 19.40 11.30
CA HIS A 13 -0.11 18.91 10.09
C HIS A 13 -0.70 17.59 9.57
N SER A 14 -1.20 16.72 10.43
CA SER A 14 -1.88 15.50 10.00
C SER A 14 -3.31 15.71 9.48
N GLY A 15 -3.80 16.96 9.45
CA GLY A 15 -5.14 17.30 8.99
C GLY A 15 -6.27 16.92 9.95
N LEU A 16 -5.97 16.57 11.21
CA LEU A 16 -6.97 16.12 12.18
C LEU A 16 -7.66 17.28 12.90
N SER A 17 -6.93 18.32 13.28
CA SER A 17 -7.53 19.47 13.99
C SER A 17 -8.25 20.45 13.06
N GLN A 18 -7.86 20.48 11.78
CA GLN A 18 -8.45 21.36 10.79
C GLN A 18 -8.44 20.69 9.40
N PRO A 19 -9.43 19.84 9.08
CA PRO A 19 -9.54 19.21 7.77
C PRO A 19 -9.64 20.25 6.65
N THR A 20 -8.74 20.18 5.67
CA THR A 20 -8.70 21.11 4.52
C THR A 20 -9.00 20.44 3.20
N VAL A 21 -8.87 19.13 3.13
CA VAL A 21 -9.11 18.33 1.91
C VAL A 21 -10.55 17.86 1.82
N THR A 22 -10.99 17.52 0.60
CA THR A 22 -12.37 17.17 0.28
C THR A 22 -12.52 15.77 -0.32
N THR A 23 -11.41 15.14 -0.73
CA THR A 23 -11.41 13.81 -1.36
C THR A 23 -10.45 12.84 -0.67
N ALA A 24 -10.71 11.53 -0.82
CA ALA A 24 -9.84 10.48 -0.33
C ALA A 24 -8.44 10.54 -0.97
N ALA A 25 -8.37 10.85 -2.27
CA ALA A 25 -7.11 10.99 -2.98
C ALA A 25 -6.26 12.15 -2.42
N GLU A 26 -6.86 13.32 -2.15
CA GLU A 26 -6.16 14.45 -1.52
C GLU A 26 -5.65 14.11 -0.12
N ALA A 27 -6.45 13.38 0.68
CA ALA A 27 -6.03 12.97 2.03
C ALA A 27 -4.86 11.98 1.99
N VAL A 28 -4.87 11.02 1.05
CA VAL A 28 -3.76 10.09 0.83
C VAL A 28 -2.54 10.81 0.27
N ALA A 29 -2.71 11.73 -0.69
CA ALA A 29 -1.62 12.56 -1.23
C ALA A 29 -0.92 13.35 -0.13
N HIS A 30 -1.71 13.99 0.75
CA HIS A 30 -1.19 14.76 1.88
C HIS A 30 -0.40 13.88 2.86
N ALA A 31 -0.92 12.72 3.23
CA ALA A 31 -0.26 11.80 4.15
C ALA A 31 0.93 11.05 3.54
N GLY A 32 1.04 11.01 2.20
CA GLY A 32 1.99 10.19 1.45
C GLY A 32 1.56 8.72 1.36
N ALA A 33 1.24 8.11 2.47
CA ALA A 33 0.64 6.78 2.58
C ALA A 33 -0.12 6.65 3.91
N VAL A 34 -1.22 5.90 3.92
CA VAL A 34 -2.02 5.65 5.13
C VAL A 34 -2.07 4.16 5.41
N GLN A 35 -1.60 3.74 6.58
CA GLN A 35 -1.65 2.31 6.93
C GLN A 35 -3.10 1.80 6.89
N ALA A 36 -3.31 0.73 6.14
CA ALA A 36 -4.62 0.16 5.83
C ALA A 36 -4.67 -1.36 6.11
N GLN A 37 -3.92 -1.82 7.12
CA GLN A 37 -3.96 -3.22 7.54
C GLN A 37 -5.37 -3.61 8.00
N ASP A 38 -5.99 -2.78 8.82
CA ASP A 38 -7.42 -2.79 9.09
C ASP A 38 -8.09 -1.79 8.12
N PHE A 39 -8.86 -2.31 7.18
CA PHE A 39 -9.50 -1.50 6.14
C PHE A 39 -10.50 -0.51 6.72
N SER A 40 -11.36 -0.95 7.64
CA SER A 40 -12.40 -0.10 8.24
C SER A 40 -11.79 1.01 9.08
N ALA A 41 -10.74 0.71 9.85
CA ALA A 41 -10.01 1.71 10.62
C ALA A 41 -9.29 2.72 9.70
N ALA A 42 -8.79 2.28 8.55
CA ALA A 42 -8.17 3.18 7.57
C ALA A 42 -9.19 4.10 6.88
N ILE A 43 -10.37 3.58 6.50
CA ILE A 43 -11.50 4.40 6.01
C ILE A 43 -11.88 5.45 7.06
N TRP A 44 -12.04 5.05 8.33
CA TRP A 44 -12.30 5.97 9.43
C TRP A 44 -11.20 7.03 9.58
N SER A 45 -9.94 6.61 9.52
CA SER A 45 -8.78 7.51 9.60
C SER A 45 -8.78 8.57 8.48
N LEU A 46 -9.12 8.18 7.24
CA LEU A 46 -9.30 9.13 6.15
C LEU A 46 -10.47 10.06 6.40
N GLY A 47 -11.62 9.54 6.86
CA GLY A 47 -12.81 10.30 7.15
C GLY A 47 -12.60 11.45 8.15
N LEU A 48 -11.71 11.24 9.14
CA LEU A 48 -11.35 12.29 10.10
C LEU A 48 -10.58 13.49 9.48
N ARG A 49 -10.05 13.34 8.27
CA ARG A 49 -9.22 14.32 7.56
C ARG A 49 -9.93 15.00 6.41
N ILE A 50 -11.10 14.51 6.03
CA ILE A 50 -11.85 14.98 4.86
C ILE A 50 -13.12 15.66 5.35
N ARG A 51 -13.42 16.83 4.78
CA ARG A 51 -14.64 17.56 5.13
C ARG A 51 -15.87 16.91 4.48
N ASP A 52 -16.95 16.83 5.23
CA ASP A 52 -18.28 16.44 4.76
C ASP A 52 -18.29 15.10 3.99
N VAL A 53 -17.52 14.09 4.46
CA VAL A 53 -17.39 12.80 3.79
C VAL A 53 -18.07 11.68 4.58
N THR A 54 -18.58 10.68 3.86
CA THR A 54 -19.07 9.41 4.45
C THR A 54 -18.11 8.27 4.12
N ALA A 55 -18.16 7.17 4.87
CA ALA A 55 -17.39 5.98 4.57
C ALA A 55 -17.63 5.47 3.14
N ALA A 56 -18.88 5.49 2.68
CA ALA A 56 -19.25 5.06 1.32
C ALA A 56 -18.52 5.85 0.23
N ILE A 57 -18.38 7.17 0.37
CA ILE A 57 -17.64 8.00 -0.60
C ILE A 57 -16.16 7.61 -0.67
N ILE A 58 -15.55 7.25 0.47
CA ILE A 58 -14.16 6.80 0.51
C ILE A 58 -14.03 5.37 -0.08
N GLU A 59 -15.00 4.50 0.20
CA GLU A 59 -15.07 3.16 -0.39
C GLU A 59 -15.27 3.22 -1.91
N ASP A 60 -16.09 4.15 -2.41
CA ASP A 60 -16.25 4.40 -3.84
C ASP A 60 -14.94 4.88 -4.48
N ALA A 61 -14.20 5.77 -3.82
CA ALA A 61 -12.88 6.20 -4.30
C ALA A 61 -11.88 5.02 -4.36
N TYR A 62 -11.94 4.09 -3.43
CA TYR A 62 -11.16 2.84 -3.46
C TYR A 62 -11.61 1.93 -4.61
N ASN A 63 -12.92 1.72 -4.78
CA ASN A 63 -13.48 0.89 -5.84
C ASN A 63 -13.15 1.44 -7.24
N ASP A 64 -13.21 2.75 -7.40
CA ASP A 64 -12.84 3.46 -8.63
C ASP A 64 -11.33 3.46 -8.91
N GLY A 65 -10.50 3.02 -7.95
CA GLY A 65 -9.04 3.04 -8.07
C GLY A 65 -8.41 4.43 -7.91
N LYS A 66 -9.13 5.40 -7.34
CA LYS A 66 -8.57 6.73 -6.99
C LYS A 66 -7.57 6.64 -5.82
N ILE A 67 -7.72 5.63 -4.99
CA ILE A 67 -6.73 5.18 -4.00
C ILE A 67 -6.56 3.67 -4.12
N LEU A 68 -5.36 3.18 -3.91
CA LEU A 68 -5.03 1.74 -3.97
C LEU A 68 -4.57 1.26 -2.59
N ARG A 69 -4.84 -0.01 -2.30
CA ARG A 69 -4.36 -0.70 -1.10
C ARG A 69 -3.34 -1.74 -1.48
N VAL A 70 -2.08 -1.54 -1.11
CA VAL A 70 -0.94 -2.40 -1.47
C VAL A 70 0.09 -2.47 -0.34
N HIS A 71 0.96 -3.48 -0.39
CA HIS A 71 2.13 -3.54 0.50
C HIS A 71 3.21 -2.58 0.02
N VAL A 72 3.46 -1.53 0.78
CA VAL A 72 4.56 -0.57 0.59
C VAL A 72 5.10 -0.14 1.94
N LEU A 73 6.28 0.47 1.99
CA LEU A 73 6.97 0.97 3.17
C LEU A 73 7.36 -0.16 4.15
N ARG A 74 6.41 -0.89 4.64
CA ARG A 74 6.52 -1.97 5.63
C ARG A 74 5.68 -3.17 5.18
N PRO A 75 5.83 -4.37 5.78
CA PRO A 75 5.04 -5.56 5.40
C PRO A 75 3.58 -5.47 5.90
N THR A 76 2.94 -4.33 5.65
CA THR A 76 1.53 -4.05 5.93
C THR A 76 0.91 -3.33 4.75
N TRP A 77 -0.39 -3.47 4.54
CA TRP A 77 -1.10 -2.73 3.52
C TRP A 77 -1.19 -1.24 3.86
N HIS A 78 -1.05 -0.42 2.82
CA HIS A 78 -1.24 1.03 2.89
C HIS A 78 -2.16 1.50 1.77
N PHE A 79 -2.93 2.56 2.03
CA PHE A 79 -3.52 3.35 0.95
C PHE A 79 -2.46 4.28 0.38
N ILE A 80 -2.36 4.29 -0.94
CA ILE A 80 -1.49 5.17 -1.73
C ILE A 80 -2.24 5.66 -2.96
N LEU A 81 -1.71 6.67 -3.64
CA LEU A 81 -2.20 7.09 -4.95
C LEU A 81 -1.75 6.09 -6.04
N PRO A 82 -2.56 5.87 -7.10
CA PRO A 82 -2.19 5.01 -8.22
C PRO A 82 -0.87 5.44 -8.88
N GLU A 83 -0.70 6.73 -9.14
CA GLU A 83 0.50 7.31 -9.77
C GLU A 83 1.78 7.13 -8.95
N ASP A 84 1.66 6.90 -7.64
CA ASP A 84 2.78 6.71 -6.74
C ASP A 84 3.19 5.24 -6.59
N LEU A 85 2.35 4.28 -7.02
CA LEU A 85 2.57 2.86 -6.77
C LEU A 85 3.95 2.40 -7.22
N ARG A 86 4.33 2.68 -8.46
CA ARG A 86 5.56 2.14 -9.05
C ARG A 86 6.82 2.66 -8.38
N TRP A 87 6.93 3.99 -8.22
CA TRP A 87 8.12 4.57 -7.60
C TRP A 87 8.22 4.23 -6.10
N MET A 88 7.09 4.23 -5.40
CA MET A 88 7.06 3.91 -3.97
C MET A 88 7.40 2.44 -3.72
N THR A 89 6.87 1.53 -4.55
CA THR A 89 7.24 0.11 -4.51
C THR A 89 8.71 -0.08 -4.85
N ALA A 90 9.22 0.53 -5.91
CA ALA A 90 10.64 0.43 -6.28
C ALA A 90 11.58 0.91 -5.16
N LEU A 91 11.19 1.99 -4.45
CA LEU A 91 11.96 2.53 -3.33
C LEU A 91 11.95 1.60 -2.11
N THR A 92 10.81 1.03 -1.74
CA THR A 92 10.61 0.41 -0.42
C THR A 92 10.56 -1.12 -0.44
N ALA A 93 10.23 -1.76 -1.56
CA ALA A 93 10.13 -3.22 -1.67
C ALA A 93 11.41 -3.97 -1.26
N PRO A 94 12.63 -3.50 -1.56
CA PRO A 94 13.86 -4.18 -1.11
C PRO A 94 13.91 -4.35 0.41
N GLY A 95 13.55 -3.31 1.18
CA GLY A 95 13.49 -3.34 2.64
C GLY A 95 12.42 -4.30 3.16
N VAL A 96 11.22 -4.26 2.57
CA VAL A 96 10.12 -5.17 2.95
C VAL A 96 10.50 -6.62 2.66
N LYS A 97 11.02 -6.91 1.46
CA LYS A 97 11.48 -8.27 1.07
C LYS A 97 12.55 -8.80 2.04
N SER A 98 13.49 -7.95 2.44
CA SER A 98 14.52 -8.30 3.44
C SER A 98 13.89 -8.65 4.80
N THR A 99 12.95 -7.86 5.26
CA THR A 99 12.25 -8.06 6.54
C THR A 99 11.52 -9.41 6.59
N VAL A 100 10.86 -9.82 5.50
CA VAL A 100 10.07 -11.07 5.45
C VAL A 100 10.87 -12.28 4.99
N ALA A 101 12.13 -12.13 4.58
CA ALA A 101 12.95 -13.21 4.01
C ALA A 101 13.07 -14.44 4.89
N ALA A 102 13.24 -14.27 6.22
CA ALA A 102 13.31 -15.37 7.17
C ALA A 102 11.99 -16.15 7.25
N SER A 103 10.85 -15.44 7.22
CA SER A 103 9.53 -16.05 7.20
C SER A 103 9.27 -16.78 5.89
N ASN A 104 9.67 -16.22 4.75
CA ASN A 104 9.55 -16.86 3.44
C ASN A 104 10.32 -18.20 3.43
N ARG A 105 11.56 -18.22 3.92
CA ARG A 105 12.34 -19.48 4.03
C ARG A 105 11.64 -20.52 4.89
N LYS A 106 11.10 -20.14 6.05
CA LYS A 106 10.36 -21.06 6.93
C LYS A 106 9.09 -21.62 6.27
N LEU A 107 8.46 -20.84 5.42
CA LEU A 107 7.27 -21.22 4.67
C LEU A 107 7.59 -21.98 3.38
N GLY A 108 8.87 -22.24 3.07
CA GLY A 108 9.30 -22.91 1.83
C GLY A 108 8.97 -22.08 0.59
N LEU A 109 9.03 -20.76 0.69
CA LEU A 109 8.79 -19.81 -0.40
C LEU A 109 10.13 -19.32 -0.93
N ASP A 110 10.46 -19.70 -2.14
CA ASP A 110 11.68 -19.32 -2.86
C ASP A 110 11.36 -18.56 -4.15
N THR A 111 12.40 -18.13 -4.85
CA THR A 111 12.28 -17.38 -6.10
C THR A 111 11.57 -18.16 -7.21
N THR A 112 11.80 -19.48 -7.28
CA THR A 112 11.18 -20.36 -8.28
C THR A 112 9.67 -20.45 -8.05
N LEU A 113 9.26 -20.64 -6.78
CA LEU A 113 7.85 -20.66 -6.41
C LEU A 113 7.18 -19.32 -6.68
N PHE A 114 7.84 -18.20 -6.32
CA PHE A 114 7.29 -16.87 -6.58
C PHE A 114 7.14 -16.60 -8.08
N SER A 115 8.13 -16.94 -8.91
CA SER A 115 8.00 -16.80 -10.37
C SER A 115 6.85 -17.62 -10.94
N LYS A 116 6.70 -18.87 -10.48
CA LYS A 116 5.61 -19.76 -10.91
C LYS A 116 4.24 -19.22 -10.47
N SER A 117 4.12 -18.75 -9.23
CA SER A 117 2.88 -18.19 -8.72
C SER A 117 2.51 -16.89 -9.42
N ASN A 118 3.48 -15.99 -9.63
CA ASN A 118 3.24 -14.71 -10.32
C ASN A 118 2.74 -14.93 -11.76
N ALA A 119 3.36 -15.83 -12.52
CA ALA A 119 2.92 -16.13 -13.89
C ALA A 119 1.48 -16.67 -13.94
N ALA A 120 1.08 -17.49 -12.96
CA ALA A 120 -0.29 -18.01 -12.89
C ALA A 120 -1.30 -16.92 -12.47
N ILE A 121 -0.93 -16.07 -11.51
CA ILE A 121 -1.75 -14.94 -11.06
C ILE A 121 -1.94 -13.94 -12.21
N GLU A 122 -0.85 -13.56 -12.89
CA GLU A 122 -0.86 -12.66 -14.04
C GLU A 122 -1.83 -13.14 -15.11
N LYS A 123 -1.64 -14.39 -15.58
CA LYS A 123 -2.51 -14.99 -16.60
C LYS A 123 -3.98 -15.02 -16.20
N ALA A 124 -4.29 -15.24 -14.94
CA ALA A 124 -5.66 -15.30 -14.45
C ALA A 124 -6.34 -13.94 -14.32
N LEU A 125 -5.53 -12.88 -14.15
CA LEU A 125 -6.01 -11.50 -14.03
C LEU A 125 -6.02 -10.74 -15.36
N GLU A 126 -5.38 -11.23 -16.43
CA GLU A 126 -5.38 -10.61 -17.76
C GLU A 126 -6.79 -10.32 -18.28
N GLY A 127 -6.97 -9.19 -18.97
CA GLY A 127 -8.26 -8.79 -19.53
C GLY A 127 -9.17 -8.06 -18.55
N HIS A 128 -8.59 -7.30 -17.60
CA HIS A 128 -9.29 -6.55 -16.56
C HIS A 128 -10.08 -7.42 -15.57
N HIS A 129 -9.69 -8.69 -15.42
CA HIS A 129 -10.28 -9.54 -14.41
C HIS A 129 -9.88 -9.08 -13.00
N VAL A 130 -10.80 -9.28 -12.08
CA VAL A 130 -10.56 -9.07 -10.64
C VAL A 130 -10.85 -10.36 -9.89
N LEU A 131 -9.95 -10.76 -9.01
CA LEU A 131 -10.01 -12.03 -8.31
C LEU A 131 -9.93 -11.83 -6.81
N THR A 132 -10.76 -12.56 -6.07
CA THR A 132 -10.68 -12.59 -4.61
C THR A 132 -9.46 -13.40 -4.15
N ARG A 133 -9.12 -13.29 -2.88
CA ARG A 133 -8.09 -14.13 -2.27
C ARG A 133 -8.39 -15.62 -2.39
N GLN A 134 -9.67 -16.00 -2.37
CA GLN A 134 -10.10 -17.39 -2.51
C GLN A 134 -9.91 -17.90 -3.94
N ASP A 135 -10.20 -17.06 -4.95
CA ASP A 135 -9.96 -17.40 -6.35
C ASP A 135 -8.47 -17.62 -6.61
N LEU A 136 -7.61 -16.70 -6.12
CA LEU A 136 -6.15 -16.85 -6.23
C LEU A 136 -5.66 -18.15 -5.56
N LYS A 137 -6.25 -18.53 -4.42
CA LYS A 137 -5.93 -19.79 -3.76
C LYS A 137 -6.26 -21.00 -4.65
N GLY A 138 -7.40 -20.98 -5.34
CA GLY A 138 -7.81 -22.01 -6.30
C GLY A 138 -6.82 -22.13 -7.46
N ILE A 139 -6.51 -21.00 -8.10
CA ILE A 139 -5.54 -20.93 -9.21
C ILE A 139 -4.17 -21.49 -8.83
N LEU A 140 -3.69 -21.17 -7.65
CA LEU A 140 -2.40 -21.69 -7.14
C LEU A 140 -2.47 -23.19 -6.89
N ALA A 141 -3.59 -23.69 -6.38
CA ALA A 141 -3.80 -25.14 -6.17
C ALA A 141 -3.81 -25.90 -7.50
N ASP A 142 -4.42 -25.38 -8.56
CA ASP A 142 -4.48 -26.00 -9.89
C ASP A 142 -3.10 -26.22 -10.52
N ILE A 143 -2.12 -25.40 -10.16
CA ILE A 143 -0.71 -25.55 -10.59
C ILE A 143 0.18 -26.28 -9.55
N GLY A 144 -0.45 -26.90 -8.53
CA GLY A 144 0.23 -27.69 -7.51
C GLY A 144 0.93 -26.86 -6.40
N ILE A 145 0.58 -25.58 -6.24
CA ILE A 145 1.07 -24.76 -5.12
C ILE A 145 0.07 -24.83 -3.96
N VAL A 146 0.38 -25.64 -2.96
CA VAL A 146 -0.43 -25.74 -1.73
C VAL A 146 -0.21 -24.51 -0.86
N THR A 147 -1.31 -23.86 -0.47
CA THR A 147 -1.28 -22.67 0.37
C THR A 147 -2.15 -22.83 1.61
N ASP A 148 -1.61 -22.45 2.75
CA ASP A 148 -2.36 -22.08 3.95
C ASP A 148 -2.55 -20.56 3.98
N VAL A 149 -3.08 -20.03 5.09
CA VAL A 149 -3.34 -18.59 5.26
C VAL A 149 -2.06 -17.76 5.16
N GLN A 150 -0.95 -18.25 5.74
CA GLN A 150 0.33 -17.51 5.78
C GLN A 150 1.05 -17.59 4.42
N ARG A 151 1.17 -18.77 3.83
CA ARG A 151 1.79 -18.94 2.51
C ARG A 151 1.11 -18.09 1.45
N LEU A 152 -0.23 -18.11 1.42
CA LEU A 152 -1.00 -17.29 0.47
C LEU A 152 -0.76 -15.79 0.72
N ALA A 153 -0.72 -15.34 1.98
CA ALA A 153 -0.44 -13.94 2.30
C ALA A 153 0.93 -13.49 1.77
N HIS A 154 1.96 -14.31 1.97
CA HIS A 154 3.30 -14.00 1.50
C HIS A 154 3.44 -14.06 -0.03
N ILE A 155 2.73 -14.96 -0.71
CA ILE A 155 2.70 -15.03 -2.19
C ILE A 155 2.04 -13.75 -2.75
N ILE A 156 0.90 -13.34 -2.22
CA ILE A 156 0.20 -12.11 -2.63
C ILE A 156 1.08 -10.89 -2.35
N MET A 157 1.66 -10.79 -1.16
CA MET A 157 2.58 -9.70 -0.81
C MET A 157 3.75 -9.62 -1.80
N GLN A 158 4.34 -10.75 -2.18
CA GLN A 158 5.44 -10.77 -3.15
C GLN A 158 4.99 -10.23 -4.51
N ALA A 159 3.81 -10.63 -5.00
CA ALA A 159 3.26 -10.13 -6.26
C ALA A 159 2.99 -8.61 -6.21
N GLU A 160 2.50 -8.08 -5.10
CA GLU A 160 2.34 -6.63 -4.88
C GLU A 160 3.70 -5.91 -4.83
N LEU A 161 4.69 -6.46 -4.12
CA LEU A 161 6.04 -5.89 -4.01
C LEU A 161 6.85 -5.96 -5.32
N GLU A 162 6.42 -6.76 -6.28
CA GLU A 162 6.96 -6.78 -7.65
C GLU A 162 6.19 -5.88 -8.60
N GLY A 163 5.15 -5.19 -8.10
CA GLY A 163 4.34 -4.30 -8.90
C GLY A 163 3.48 -5.04 -9.94
N LEU A 164 3.24 -6.34 -9.74
CA LEU A 164 2.40 -7.14 -10.62
C LEU A 164 0.92 -6.89 -10.36
N ILE A 165 0.52 -6.92 -9.09
CA ILE A 165 -0.87 -6.75 -8.69
C ILE A 165 -1.05 -5.62 -7.68
N CYS A 166 -2.25 -5.08 -7.61
CA CYS A 166 -2.72 -4.16 -6.59
C CYS A 166 -4.16 -4.51 -6.20
N SER A 167 -4.75 -3.74 -5.28
CA SER A 167 -6.16 -3.91 -4.93
C SER A 167 -7.06 -3.66 -6.15
N GLY A 168 -8.02 -4.55 -6.38
CA GLY A 168 -9.18 -4.35 -7.23
C GLY A 168 -10.34 -3.70 -6.46
N PRO A 169 -11.50 -3.45 -7.10
CA PRO A 169 -12.72 -3.04 -6.43
C PRO A 169 -13.22 -4.14 -5.48
N MET A 170 -13.96 -3.76 -4.45
CA MET A 170 -14.58 -4.75 -3.56
C MET A 170 -15.61 -5.59 -4.30
N GLN A 171 -15.67 -6.87 -4.00
CA GLN A 171 -16.73 -7.78 -4.44
C GLN A 171 -17.59 -8.15 -3.22
N GLY A 172 -18.67 -7.44 -3.03
CA GLY A 172 -19.42 -7.47 -1.77
C GLY A 172 -18.53 -7.00 -0.62
N ARG A 173 -18.22 -7.89 0.33
CA ARG A 173 -17.32 -7.60 1.47
C ARG A 173 -15.90 -8.15 1.29
N GLN A 174 -15.58 -8.69 0.11
CA GLN A 174 -14.29 -9.30 -0.17
C GLN A 174 -13.38 -8.34 -0.92
N HIS A 175 -12.13 -8.25 -0.50
CA HIS A 175 -11.09 -7.58 -1.27
C HIS A 175 -10.73 -8.41 -2.49
N THR A 176 -10.51 -7.74 -3.61
CA THR A 176 -10.04 -8.34 -4.84
C THR A 176 -8.67 -7.79 -5.22
N TYR A 177 -8.04 -8.42 -6.19
CA TYR A 177 -6.77 -8.05 -6.79
C TYR A 177 -6.97 -7.86 -8.29
N ALA A 178 -6.18 -6.94 -8.86
CA ALA A 178 -6.15 -6.65 -10.29
C ALA A 178 -4.69 -6.45 -10.74
N LEU A 179 -4.42 -6.56 -12.04
CA LEU A 179 -3.11 -6.23 -12.59
C LEU A 179 -2.83 -4.73 -12.49
N VAL A 180 -1.63 -4.39 -12.05
CA VAL A 180 -1.18 -2.99 -11.98
C VAL A 180 -1.22 -2.33 -13.35
N ASP A 181 -0.76 -3.03 -14.39
CA ASP A 181 -0.69 -2.50 -15.76
C ASP A 181 -2.06 -2.18 -16.38
N GLU A 182 -3.11 -2.85 -15.91
CA GLU A 182 -4.48 -2.62 -16.39
C GLU A 182 -5.23 -1.59 -15.52
N ARG A 183 -4.91 -1.50 -14.23
CA ARG A 183 -5.62 -0.63 -13.29
C ARG A 183 -4.98 0.73 -13.10
N VAL A 184 -3.65 0.82 -13.23
CA VAL A 184 -2.88 2.05 -13.04
C VAL A 184 -2.52 2.64 -14.39
N ARG A 185 -3.32 3.61 -14.85
CA ARG A 185 -3.15 4.26 -16.17
C ARG A 185 -1.96 5.20 -16.21
N GLU A 186 -1.73 5.94 -15.13
CA GLU A 186 -0.68 6.94 -15.01
C GLU A 186 0.30 6.53 -13.93
N SER A 187 1.59 6.77 -14.17
CA SER A 187 2.64 6.48 -13.23
C SER A 187 3.72 7.54 -13.31
N ARG A 188 4.14 8.04 -12.16
CA ARG A 188 5.27 8.97 -12.06
C ARG A 188 6.57 8.18 -12.15
N ALA A 189 7.40 8.50 -13.12
CA ALA A 189 8.76 7.95 -13.24
C ALA A 189 9.72 8.82 -12.43
N LEU A 190 10.16 8.34 -11.27
CA LEU A 190 11.10 9.04 -10.39
C LEU A 190 12.38 8.21 -10.25
N THR A 191 13.53 8.89 -10.22
CA THR A 191 14.79 8.25 -9.79
C THR A 191 14.69 7.89 -8.30
N ARG A 192 15.61 7.04 -7.79
CA ARG A 192 15.65 6.72 -6.36
C ARG A 192 15.78 7.96 -5.48
N GLU A 193 16.62 8.91 -5.86
CA GLU A 193 16.83 10.16 -5.11
C GLU A 193 15.57 11.03 -5.11
N GLN A 194 14.90 11.15 -6.27
CA GLN A 194 13.64 11.87 -6.38
C GLN A 194 12.53 11.20 -5.55
N SER A 195 12.47 9.86 -5.58
CA SER A 195 11.50 9.09 -4.78
C SER A 195 11.70 9.30 -3.28
N LEU A 196 12.96 9.29 -2.83
CA LEU A 196 13.30 9.53 -1.43
C LEU A 196 12.94 10.95 -1.01
N ALA A 197 13.31 11.95 -1.82
CA ALA A 197 12.99 13.35 -1.56
C ALA A 197 11.47 13.58 -1.50
N GLU A 198 10.72 13.03 -2.45
CA GLU A 198 9.26 13.12 -2.49
C GLU A 198 8.63 12.50 -1.24
N LEU A 199 9.06 11.28 -0.87
CA LEU A 199 8.53 10.58 0.30
C LEU A 199 8.84 11.34 1.59
N ALA A 200 10.06 11.87 1.73
CA ALA A 200 10.48 12.67 2.89
C ALA A 200 9.69 13.99 2.98
N CYS A 201 9.53 14.71 1.86
CA CYS A 201 8.74 15.94 1.83
C CYS A 201 7.30 15.72 2.30
N ARG A 202 6.63 14.68 1.80
CA ARG A 202 5.27 14.34 2.22
C ARG A 202 5.19 13.95 3.69
N TYR A 203 6.15 13.14 4.16
CA TYR A 203 6.19 12.74 5.56
C TYR A 203 6.36 13.92 6.49
N PHE A 204 7.39 14.73 6.31
CA PHE A 204 7.65 15.85 7.20
C PHE A 204 6.58 16.94 7.10
N GLY A 205 5.96 17.12 5.94
CA GLY A 205 4.84 18.03 5.74
C GLY A 205 3.56 17.61 6.48
N SER A 206 3.29 16.31 6.58
CA SER A 206 2.06 15.78 7.15
C SER A 206 2.19 15.20 8.57
N HIS A 207 3.40 14.83 8.99
CA HIS A 207 3.66 14.20 10.30
C HIS A 207 4.52 15.07 11.23
N GLY A 208 4.96 16.23 10.73
CA GLY A 208 5.82 17.14 11.51
C GLY A 208 5.11 17.75 12.72
N PRO A 209 5.90 18.24 13.71
CA PRO A 209 7.34 18.11 13.82
C PRO A 209 7.78 16.66 14.12
N ALA A 210 8.75 16.17 13.36
CA ALA A 210 9.26 14.81 13.42
C ALA A 210 10.79 14.79 13.24
N GLN A 211 11.42 13.69 13.66
CA GLN A 211 12.85 13.46 13.51
C GLN A 211 13.13 12.43 12.40
N LEU A 212 14.39 12.37 11.92
CA LEU A 212 14.81 11.39 10.93
C LEU A 212 14.48 9.94 11.35
N ARG A 213 14.64 9.60 12.62
CA ARG A 213 14.30 8.27 13.14
C ARG A 213 12.80 7.94 12.98
N ASP A 214 11.92 8.95 13.10
CA ASP A 214 10.46 8.78 12.96
C ASP A 214 10.13 8.48 11.49
N PHE A 215 10.77 9.21 10.55
CA PHE A 215 10.67 8.95 9.11
C PHE A 215 11.19 7.54 8.76
N SER A 216 12.38 7.15 9.25
CA SER A 216 12.94 5.83 9.00
C SER A 216 12.02 4.71 9.51
N TRP A 217 11.45 4.87 10.70
CA TRP A 217 10.51 3.90 11.25
C TRP A 217 9.21 3.82 10.43
N TRP A 218 8.67 4.97 10.00
CA TRP A 218 7.45 5.04 9.21
C TRP A 218 7.65 4.48 7.79
N SER A 219 8.72 4.87 7.11
CA SER A 219 9.00 4.50 5.73
C SER A 219 9.57 3.08 5.56
N GLY A 220 10.12 2.49 6.63
CA GLY A 220 10.88 1.24 6.55
C GLY A 220 12.26 1.39 5.89
N LEU A 221 12.66 2.63 5.57
CA LEU A 221 13.99 2.93 5.03
C LEU A 221 15.01 3.06 6.16
N SER A 222 16.27 2.78 5.86
CA SER A 222 17.34 2.98 6.82
C SER A 222 17.79 4.45 6.85
N SER A 223 18.44 4.86 7.94
CA SER A 223 19.04 6.21 8.03
C SER A 223 20.24 6.42 7.10
N ARG A 224 20.66 5.38 6.34
CA ARG A 224 21.73 5.44 5.35
C ARG A 224 21.21 5.65 3.92
N ASP A 225 19.92 5.45 3.73
CA ASP A 225 19.23 5.74 2.48
C ASP A 225 19.11 7.24 2.26
#